data_ef2ad1024c2a3a7b75f3cd02241cad6f
#
_entry.id   ef2ad1024c2a3a7b75f3cd02241cad6f
#
_cell.length_a   1.000
_cell.length_b   1.000
_cell.length_c   1.000
_cell.angle_alpha   90.00
_cell.angle_beta   90.00
_cell.angle_gamma   90.00
#
_symmetry.space_group_name_H-M   'P 1'
#
loop_
_entity.id
_entity.type
_entity.pdbx_description
1 polymer ?
#
loop_
_entity_poly.entity_id
_entity_poly.type
_entity_poly.pdbx_seq_one_letter_code
_entity_poly.pdbx_strand_id
1 'polypeptide(L)'
;MSHGRSMCMPKRKAKILIVDDAQINRIILCELLRNQYQILEAEDGKKALEMIKEDKSIDLVLLDIVMPNMDGYQVLEKMKEQRYLEYLPVIIISSEGDTTSMEKAYDLGATDYIRRPFESYIINRRIKNTLMLYVNHFRHF
;
A
#
# COMPACT_ATOMS: atom_id res chain seq x y z
N MET A 1 32.46 3.85 14.82
CA MET A 1 31.92 3.67 14.67
C MET A 1 31.19 3.71 14.24
N SER A 2 31.41 3.74 14.44
CA SER A 2 30.71 3.72 14.16
C SER A 2 29.91 3.70 13.89
N HIS A 3 30.08 3.79 14.21
CA HIS A 3 29.20 3.61 14.14
C HIS A 3 28.10 3.63 13.90
N GLY A 4 28.11 4.13 14.08
CA GLY A 4 27.13 4.04 14.24
C GLY A 4 26.33 3.65 13.64
N ARG A 5 26.96 3.41 13.59
CA ARG A 5 26.35 2.77 13.25
C ARG A 5 25.62 2.15 13.30
N SER A 6 25.80 2.03 13.67
CA SER A 6 25.10 1.29 13.93
C SER A 6 24.46 1.02 14.13
N MET A 7 25.48 1.14 14.65
CA MET A 7 24.66 0.95 15.11
C MET A 7 23.60 0.90 14.48
N CYS A 8 23.90 0.88 13.79
CA CYS A 8 22.80 0.76 13.10
C CYS A 8 22.31 -0.58 13.05
N MET A 9 21.21 -0.80 13.62
CA MET A 9 20.49 -2.00 13.44
C MET A 9 20.14 -2.17 12.01
N PRO A 10 20.32 -3.35 11.42
CA PRO A 10 19.78 -3.58 10.09
C PRO A 10 18.29 -3.41 10.17
N LYS A 11 17.78 -2.53 9.37
CA LYS A 11 16.37 -2.30 9.29
C LYS A 11 15.76 -3.42 8.46
N ARG A 12 14.64 -3.95 8.92
CA ARG A 12 13.89 -4.87 8.09
C ARG A 12 13.35 -4.11 6.89
N LYS A 13 13.14 -4.81 5.80
CA LYS A 13 12.46 -4.21 4.66
C LYS A 13 11.01 -3.91 5.04
N ALA A 14 10.51 -2.80 4.56
CA ALA A 14 9.09 -2.49 4.74
C ALA A 14 8.26 -3.54 4.03
N LYS A 15 7.09 -3.83 4.58
CA LYS A 15 6.21 -4.86 4.08
C LYS A 15 5.03 -4.22 3.36
N ILE A 16 4.83 -4.59 2.11
CA ILE A 16 3.77 -4.05 1.26
C ILE A 16 2.78 -5.15 0.91
N LEU A 17 1.50 -4.87 1.11
CA LEU A 17 0.43 -5.76 0.69
C LEU A 17 -0.12 -5.27 -0.65
N ILE A 18 -0.06 -6.12 -1.67
CA ILE A 18 -0.61 -5.82 -3.00
C ILE A 18 -1.97 -6.49 -3.11
N VAL A 19 -3.01 -5.69 -3.36
CA VAL A 19 -4.39 -6.17 -3.46
C VAL A 19 -4.89 -5.92 -4.87
N ASP A 20 -5.06 -6.97 -5.65
CA ASP A 20 -5.52 -6.90 -7.03
C ASP A 20 -6.01 -8.28 -7.44
N ASP A 21 -7.17 -8.36 -8.09
CA ASP A 21 -7.72 -9.66 -8.49
C ASP A 21 -7.01 -10.25 -9.71
N ALA A 22 -6.29 -9.44 -10.48
CA ALA A 22 -5.58 -9.90 -11.67
C ALA A 22 -4.17 -10.36 -11.29
N GLN A 23 -3.91 -11.64 -11.48
CA GLN A 23 -2.61 -12.22 -11.15
C GLN A 23 -1.48 -11.52 -11.89
N ILE A 24 -1.70 -11.16 -13.16
CA ILE A 24 -0.64 -10.51 -13.95
C ILE A 24 -0.25 -9.16 -13.35
N ASN A 25 -1.22 -8.41 -12.83
CA ASN A 25 -0.92 -7.13 -12.18
C ASN A 25 -0.09 -7.34 -10.93
N ARG A 26 -0.43 -8.36 -10.14
CA ARG A 26 0.35 -8.66 -8.92
C ARG A 26 1.77 -9.07 -9.27
N ILE A 27 1.94 -9.87 -10.33
CA ILE A 27 3.27 -10.31 -10.77
C ILE A 27 4.12 -9.10 -11.16
N ILE A 28 3.55 -8.17 -11.92
CA ILE A 28 4.27 -6.98 -12.37
C ILE A 28 4.74 -6.15 -11.16
N LEU A 29 3.85 -5.92 -10.22
CA LEU A 29 4.20 -5.14 -9.04
C LEU A 29 5.23 -5.85 -8.16
N CYS A 30 5.09 -7.16 -8.01
CA CYS A 30 6.07 -7.93 -7.24
C CYS A 30 7.46 -7.82 -7.86
N GLU A 31 7.56 -7.95 -9.17
CA GLU A 31 8.88 -7.85 -9.85
C GLU A 31 9.48 -6.47 -9.68
N LEU A 32 8.65 -5.42 -9.69
CA LEU A 32 9.13 -4.07 -9.51
C LEU A 32 9.64 -3.80 -8.09
N LEU A 33 9.06 -4.44 -7.09
CA LEU A 33 9.23 -4.01 -5.71
C LEU A 33 9.99 -4.99 -4.82
N ARG A 34 10.11 -6.26 -5.22
CA ARG A 34 10.60 -7.31 -4.33
C ARG A 34 12.05 -7.14 -3.85
N ASN A 35 12.87 -6.39 -4.59
CA ASN A 35 14.24 -6.19 -4.17
C ASN A 35 14.35 -5.23 -2.99
N GLN A 36 13.39 -4.33 -2.85
CA GLN A 36 13.42 -3.29 -1.81
C GLN A 36 12.44 -3.55 -0.67
N TYR A 37 11.41 -4.35 -0.92
CA TYR A 37 10.32 -4.54 0.04
C TYR A 37 9.96 -6.01 0.19
N GLN A 38 9.42 -6.35 1.35
CA GLN A 38 8.73 -7.63 1.53
C GLN A 38 7.36 -7.50 0.92
N ILE A 39 6.95 -8.48 0.12
CA ILE A 39 5.68 -8.39 -0.60
C ILE A 39 4.72 -9.47 -0.14
N LEU A 40 3.51 -9.06 0.18
CA LEU A 40 2.38 -9.95 0.40
C LEU A 40 1.35 -9.67 -0.68
N GLU A 41 0.55 -10.66 -1.01
CA GLU A 41 -0.47 -10.53 -2.05
C GLU A 41 -1.83 -10.96 -1.53
N ALA A 42 -2.85 -10.24 -1.94
CA ALA A 42 -4.23 -10.64 -1.72
C ALA A 42 -4.97 -10.52 -3.04
N GLU A 43 -5.75 -11.53 -3.38
CA GLU A 43 -6.45 -11.59 -4.67
C GLU A 43 -7.83 -10.92 -4.62
N ASP A 44 -8.29 -10.54 -3.44
CA ASP A 44 -9.57 -9.83 -3.30
C ASP A 44 -9.58 -9.02 -2.00
N GLY A 45 -10.63 -8.22 -1.85
CA GLY A 45 -10.75 -7.31 -0.72
C GLY A 45 -10.95 -8.02 0.61
N LYS A 46 -11.68 -9.12 0.60
CA LYS A 46 -11.92 -9.89 1.83
C LYS A 46 -10.63 -10.46 2.36
N LYS A 47 -9.83 -11.06 1.46
CA LYS A 47 -8.53 -11.62 1.84
C LYS A 47 -7.61 -10.53 2.36
N ALA A 48 -7.63 -9.37 1.70
CA ALA A 48 -6.80 -8.24 2.13
C ALA A 48 -7.14 -7.82 3.57
N LEU A 49 -8.42 -7.70 3.88
CA LEU A 49 -8.84 -7.29 5.22
C LEU A 49 -8.47 -8.32 6.27
N GLU A 50 -8.56 -9.61 5.94
CA GLU A 50 -8.11 -10.68 6.84
C GLU A 50 -6.62 -10.55 7.13
N MET A 51 -5.82 -10.33 6.09
CA MET A 51 -4.37 -10.20 6.25
C MET A 51 -4.01 -8.97 7.07
N ILE A 52 -4.67 -7.85 6.83
CA ILE A 52 -4.43 -6.63 7.60
C ILE A 52 -4.75 -6.83 9.07
N LYS A 53 -5.83 -7.54 9.34
CA LYS A 53 -6.23 -7.83 10.73
C LYS A 53 -5.21 -8.71 11.44
N GLU A 54 -4.66 -9.69 10.73
CA GLU A 54 -3.77 -10.69 11.33
C GLU A 54 -2.31 -10.27 11.37
N ASP A 55 -1.87 -9.45 10.42
CA ASP A 55 -0.46 -9.06 10.31
C ASP A 55 -0.29 -7.57 10.54
N LYS A 56 0.09 -7.21 11.76
CA LYS A 56 0.27 -5.81 12.14
C LYS A 56 1.59 -5.21 11.61
N SER A 57 2.40 -6.02 10.95
CA SER A 57 3.67 -5.53 10.42
C SER A 57 3.56 -5.01 8.98
N ILE A 58 2.38 -5.03 8.38
CA ILE A 58 2.18 -4.47 7.06
C ILE A 58 2.34 -2.95 7.14
N ASP A 59 3.17 -2.40 6.28
CA ASP A 59 3.54 -0.98 6.31
C ASP A 59 2.79 -0.13 5.29
N LEU A 60 2.29 -0.75 4.23
CA LEU A 60 1.62 -0.02 3.15
C LEU A 60 0.78 -0.99 2.33
N VAL A 61 -0.35 -0.51 1.82
CA VAL A 61 -1.22 -1.29 0.94
C VAL A 61 -1.28 -0.64 -0.43
N LEU A 62 -1.04 -1.43 -1.47
CA LEU A 62 -1.31 -1.03 -2.85
C LEU A 62 -2.62 -1.70 -3.23
N LEU A 63 -3.61 -0.91 -3.59
CA LEU A 63 -4.98 -1.39 -3.70
C LEU A 63 -5.60 -1.02 -5.04
N ASP A 64 -6.05 -2.03 -5.78
CA ASP A 64 -6.84 -1.80 -6.98
C ASP A 64 -8.29 -1.48 -6.60
N ILE A 65 -8.94 -0.66 -7.41
CA ILE A 65 -10.34 -0.31 -7.16
C ILE A 65 -11.29 -1.36 -7.75
N VAL A 66 -11.02 -1.78 -9.00
CA VAL A 66 -11.96 -2.62 -9.73
C VAL A 66 -11.69 -4.08 -9.44
N MET A 67 -12.47 -4.64 -8.53
CA MET A 67 -12.37 -6.04 -8.15
C MET A 67 -13.79 -6.60 -7.95
N PRO A 68 -14.01 -7.90 -8.20
CA PRO A 68 -15.32 -8.50 -7.99
C PRO A 68 -15.65 -8.60 -6.51
N ASN A 69 -16.91 -8.58 -6.19
CA ASN A 69 -17.49 -8.75 -4.85
C ASN A 69 -17.24 -7.57 -3.93
N MET A 70 -15.99 -7.27 -3.62
CA MET A 70 -15.65 -6.12 -2.79
C MET A 70 -14.60 -5.29 -3.52
N ASP A 71 -14.97 -4.09 -3.96
CA ASP A 71 -14.05 -3.22 -4.69
C ASP A 71 -13.14 -2.44 -3.72
N GLY A 72 -12.21 -1.69 -4.30
CA GLY A 72 -11.24 -0.96 -3.49
C GLY A 72 -11.85 0.10 -2.60
N TYR A 73 -12.93 0.74 -3.04
CA TYR A 73 -13.62 1.72 -2.20
C TYR A 73 -14.19 1.07 -0.95
N GLN A 74 -14.77 -0.11 -1.12
CA GLN A 74 -15.32 -0.86 0.01
C GLN A 74 -14.24 -1.31 0.98
N VAL A 75 -13.07 -1.68 0.46
CA VAL A 75 -11.92 -2.00 1.30
C VAL A 75 -11.52 -0.78 2.13
N LEU A 76 -11.44 0.39 1.49
CA LEU A 76 -11.09 1.64 2.19
C LEU A 76 -12.12 1.95 3.29
N GLU A 77 -13.40 1.79 2.99
CA GLU A 77 -14.45 2.02 3.99
C GLU A 77 -14.29 1.12 5.20
N LYS A 78 -14.02 -0.16 4.95
CA LYS A 78 -13.82 -1.11 6.05
C LYS A 78 -12.56 -0.79 6.85
N MET A 79 -11.50 -0.40 6.17
CA MET A 79 -10.28 0.00 6.87
C MET A 79 -10.50 1.23 7.72
N LYS A 80 -11.31 2.17 7.25
CA LYS A 80 -11.63 3.37 8.00
C LYS A 80 -12.45 3.02 9.24
N GLU A 81 -13.47 2.18 9.08
CA GLU A 81 -14.31 1.73 10.19
C GLU A 81 -13.50 1.04 11.28
N GLN A 82 -12.51 0.26 10.89
CA GLN A 82 -11.65 -0.47 11.81
C GLN A 82 -10.46 0.35 12.29
N ARG A 83 -10.36 1.60 11.86
CA ARG A 83 -9.32 2.55 12.21
C ARG A 83 -7.93 2.17 11.71
N TYR A 84 -7.84 1.26 10.75
CA TYR A 84 -6.56 0.88 10.15
C TYR A 84 -5.92 2.04 9.38
N LEU A 85 -6.75 2.92 8.79
CA LEU A 85 -6.22 4.04 8.00
C LEU A 85 -5.48 5.07 8.84
N GLU A 86 -5.61 5.01 10.16
CA GLU A 86 -4.91 5.95 11.04
C GLU A 86 -3.40 5.70 11.04
N TYR A 87 -2.97 4.47 10.75
CA TYR A 87 -1.54 4.15 10.76
C TYR A 87 -1.06 3.37 9.53
N LEU A 88 -1.97 2.91 8.67
CA LEU A 88 -1.62 2.10 7.51
C LEU A 88 -2.00 2.85 6.24
N PRO A 89 -1.01 3.38 5.51
CA PRO A 89 -1.30 4.13 4.29
C PRO A 89 -1.73 3.22 3.16
N VAL A 90 -2.61 3.73 2.32
CA VAL A 90 -3.11 3.02 1.15
C VAL A 90 -2.87 3.86 -0.10
N ILE A 91 -2.18 3.29 -1.07
CA ILE A 91 -2.00 3.89 -2.38
C ILE A 91 -2.89 3.12 -3.36
N ILE A 92 -3.79 3.82 -4.01
CA ILE A 92 -4.64 3.22 -5.04
C ILE A 92 -3.84 3.10 -6.33
N ILE A 93 -3.93 1.94 -6.99
CA ILE A 93 -3.38 1.75 -8.33
C ILE A 93 -4.51 1.26 -9.22
N SER A 94 -4.91 2.09 -10.18
CA SER A 94 -6.11 1.77 -10.95
C SER A 94 -5.99 2.29 -12.38
N SER A 95 -6.68 1.63 -13.31
CA SER A 95 -6.84 2.13 -14.66
C SER A 95 -7.92 3.21 -14.75
N GLU A 96 -8.73 3.35 -13.70
CA GLU A 96 -9.69 4.44 -13.60
C GLU A 96 -8.96 5.71 -13.23
N GLY A 97 -9.14 6.76 -13.99
CA GLY A 97 -8.31 7.94 -13.77
C GLY A 97 -9.04 9.26 -13.85
N ASP A 98 -10.37 9.26 -13.82
CA ASP A 98 -11.08 10.53 -13.84
C ASP A 98 -11.04 11.18 -12.45
N THR A 99 -11.33 12.48 -12.44
CA THR A 99 -11.28 13.26 -11.20
C THR A 99 -12.23 12.73 -10.16
N THR A 100 -13.40 12.28 -10.57
CA THR A 100 -14.43 11.76 -9.65
C THR A 100 -13.94 10.53 -8.91
N SER A 101 -13.31 9.59 -9.63
CA SER A 101 -12.76 8.37 -9.01
C SER A 101 -11.66 8.71 -8.02
N MET A 102 -10.80 9.65 -8.38
CA MET A 102 -9.71 10.06 -7.51
C MET A 102 -10.22 10.75 -6.25
N GLU A 103 -11.18 11.67 -6.41
CA GLU A 103 -11.76 12.37 -5.26
C GLU A 103 -12.42 11.40 -4.30
N LYS A 104 -13.15 10.44 -4.83
CA LYS A 104 -13.82 9.44 -4.00
C LYS A 104 -12.80 8.64 -3.18
N ALA A 105 -11.71 8.23 -3.81
CA ALA A 105 -10.67 7.49 -3.11
C ALA A 105 -10.04 8.32 -2.00
N TYR A 106 -9.70 9.56 -2.28
CA TYR A 106 -9.10 10.43 -1.26
C TYR A 106 -10.08 10.72 -0.12
N ASP A 107 -11.35 10.94 -0.46
CA ASP A 107 -12.37 11.19 0.56
C ASP A 107 -12.55 9.99 1.49
N LEU A 108 -12.35 8.78 0.97
CA LEU A 108 -12.44 7.57 1.77
C LEU A 108 -11.17 7.27 2.55
N GLY A 109 -10.13 8.06 2.35
CA GLY A 109 -8.92 7.95 3.16
C GLY A 109 -7.69 7.41 2.45
N ALA A 110 -7.72 7.27 1.12
CA ALA A 110 -6.52 6.87 0.39
C ALA A 110 -5.44 7.94 0.55
N THR A 111 -4.21 7.47 0.67
CA THR A 111 -3.05 8.36 0.84
C THR A 111 -2.61 8.92 -0.50
N ASP A 112 -2.70 8.13 -1.55
CA ASP A 112 -2.26 8.52 -2.89
C ASP A 112 -3.00 7.71 -3.94
N TYR A 113 -2.88 8.12 -5.20
CA TYR A 113 -3.59 7.51 -6.31
C TYR A 113 -2.67 7.50 -7.53
N ILE A 114 -2.40 6.31 -8.07
CA ILE A 114 -1.52 6.14 -9.23
C ILE A 114 -2.32 5.49 -10.36
N ARG A 115 -2.34 6.16 -11.52
CA ARG A 115 -3.03 5.64 -12.70
C ARG A 115 -2.17 4.64 -13.44
N ARG A 116 -2.78 3.58 -13.95
CA ARG A 116 -2.15 2.71 -14.93
C ARG A 116 -2.36 3.29 -16.32
N PRO A 117 -1.39 3.17 -17.23
CA PRO A 117 -0.05 2.64 -16.99
C PRO A 117 0.82 3.63 -16.22
N PHE A 118 1.75 3.10 -15.43
CA PHE A 118 2.64 3.94 -14.64
C PHE A 118 4.10 3.61 -14.95
N GLU A 119 4.99 4.55 -14.60
CA GLU A 119 6.41 4.32 -14.71
C GLU A 119 6.96 3.79 -13.40
N SER A 120 7.94 2.88 -13.49
CA SER A 120 8.56 2.29 -12.29
C SER A 120 9.09 3.33 -11.33
N TYR A 121 9.70 4.38 -11.88
CA TYR A 121 10.26 5.45 -11.06
C TYR A 121 9.18 6.12 -10.23
N ILE A 122 8.03 6.38 -10.83
CA ILE A 122 6.93 7.09 -10.16
C ILE A 122 6.38 6.27 -9.00
N ILE A 123 6.10 4.99 -9.24
CA ILE A 123 5.54 4.17 -8.17
C ILE A 123 6.54 3.99 -7.04
N ASN A 124 7.81 3.77 -7.37
CA ASN A 124 8.84 3.62 -6.35
C ASN A 124 8.98 4.89 -5.52
N ARG A 125 8.95 6.05 -6.16
CA ARG A 125 9.08 7.32 -5.45
C ARG A 125 7.88 7.59 -4.55
N ARG A 126 6.67 7.31 -5.04
CA ARG A 126 5.46 7.52 -4.26
C ARG A 126 5.42 6.63 -3.02
N ILE A 127 5.81 5.37 -3.19
CA ILE A 127 5.88 4.43 -2.07
C ILE A 127 6.90 4.93 -1.04
N LYS A 128 8.09 5.30 -1.50
CA LYS A 128 9.14 5.75 -0.59
C LYS A 128 8.72 7.00 0.18
N ASN A 129 8.15 7.97 -0.51
CA ASN A 129 7.69 9.20 0.13
C ASN A 129 6.62 8.92 1.18
N THR A 130 5.68 8.05 0.85
CA THR A 130 4.60 7.69 1.77
C THR A 130 5.14 6.99 3.01
N LEU A 131 6.04 6.03 2.82
CA LEU A 131 6.62 5.30 3.94
C LEU A 131 7.41 6.23 4.86
N MET A 132 8.15 7.17 4.29
CA MET A 132 8.91 8.12 5.09
C MET A 132 8.00 8.98 5.97
N LEU A 133 6.90 9.45 5.43
CA LEU A 133 5.95 10.25 6.18
C LEU A 133 5.35 9.46 7.34
N TYR A 134 4.98 8.22 7.10
CA TYR A 134 4.35 7.41 8.12
C TYR A 134 5.32 6.94 9.19
N VAL A 135 6.55 6.62 8.82
CA VAL A 135 7.58 6.29 9.79
C VAL A 135 7.83 7.46 10.71
N ASN A 136 7.99 8.67 10.15
CA ASN A 136 8.22 9.86 10.95
C ASN A 136 7.05 10.20 11.85
N HIS A 137 5.83 9.88 11.42
CA HIS A 137 4.63 10.25 12.14
C HIS A 137 4.27 9.26 13.25
N PHE A 138 4.44 7.96 13.00
CA PHE A 138 3.91 6.91 13.88
C PHE A 138 4.96 6.02 14.49
N ARG A 139 6.20 6.08 14.04
CA ARG A 139 7.27 5.22 14.53
C ARG A 139 8.47 6.01 15.03
N HIS A 140 8.28 7.27 15.16
CA HIS A 140 9.33 8.13 15.61
C HIS A 140 9.20 8.27 17.14
N PHE A 141 9.77 7.36 17.81
CA PHE A 141 9.66 7.36 19.26
C PHE A 141 11.01 7.28 19.89
#